data_124c2d3ebffdd0168a78f7e879d70349
#
_entry.id   124c2d3ebffdd0168a78f7e879d70349
#
_cell.length_a   1.000
_cell.length_b   1.000
_cell.length_c   1.000
_cell.angle_alpha   90.00
_cell.angle_beta   90.00
_cell.angle_gamma   90.00
#
_symmetry.space_group_name_H-M   'P 1'
#
loop_
_entity.id
_entity.type
_entity.pdbx_description
1 polymer ?
#
loop_
_entity_poly.entity_id
_entity_poly.type
_entity_poly.pdbx_seq_one_letter_code
_entity_poly.pdbx_strand_id
1 'polypeptide(L)'
;MTERRQCEFFLLHYVPDAVRDEFVNLGVVLLESAAAAEAGMPFAGVRFTRDWRRVRCLDPDADVEMFEALEREIRERLTENAAGRQWLLEKMRDSFSGSIRLTPAKAVLAESPQAELESLAALYLERPRRTARSAGGRQVVFAAMREQFEQQGVWRFMRKNIATAEYTHRGDPLRIDCAYSPPRNGNGSRIKLFQAVSLQAEVNAAKLLAFSFPQMRAGIRRVEDAEAHLTAVVEDDLDRRDDGIAFALATLEEQEISVATVAQMPLLAERARVELRL
;
A
#
# COMPACT_ATOMS: atom_id res chain seq x y z
N MET A 1 -33.48 3.93 14.21
CA MET A 1 -32.58 2.75 14.17
C MET A 1 -32.83 2.09 12.83
N THR A 2 -31.88 2.10 11.92
CA THR A 2 -32.02 1.49 10.59
C THR A 2 -32.05 -0.02 10.79
N GLU A 3 -33.11 -0.66 10.32
CA GLU A 3 -33.31 -2.11 10.48
C GLU A 3 -32.30 -2.84 9.58
N ARG A 4 -31.45 -3.68 10.16
CA ARG A 4 -30.44 -4.44 9.40
C ARG A 4 -31.07 -5.65 8.76
N ARG A 5 -30.84 -5.83 7.47
CA ARG A 5 -31.36 -6.92 6.67
C ARG A 5 -30.39 -8.10 6.67
N GLN A 6 -30.93 -9.31 6.79
CA GLN A 6 -30.11 -10.52 6.68
C GLN A 6 -29.84 -10.81 5.19
N CYS A 7 -28.57 -10.97 4.87
CA CYS A 7 -28.11 -11.31 3.54
C CYS A 7 -27.14 -12.49 3.58
N GLU A 8 -27.05 -13.20 2.48
CA GLU A 8 -26.03 -14.22 2.23
C GLU A 8 -25.19 -13.82 1.03
N PHE A 9 -23.89 -14.05 1.10
CA PHE A 9 -23.01 -13.84 -0.04
C PHE A 9 -22.16 -15.05 -0.37
N PHE A 10 -21.77 -15.12 -1.63
CA PHE A 10 -20.94 -16.16 -2.21
C PHE A 10 -19.80 -15.51 -2.98
N LEU A 11 -18.63 -16.14 -2.98
CA LEU A 11 -17.56 -15.74 -3.88
C LEU A 11 -17.57 -16.65 -5.10
N LEU A 12 -17.31 -16.07 -6.25
CA LEU A 12 -17.02 -16.77 -7.49
C LEU A 12 -15.51 -16.85 -7.66
N HIS A 13 -14.96 -18.03 -7.68
CA HIS A 13 -13.55 -18.31 -7.94
C HIS A 13 -13.35 -18.67 -9.40
N TYR A 14 -12.36 -18.07 -10.03
CA TYR A 14 -11.83 -18.56 -11.29
C TYR A 14 -10.64 -19.48 -11.03
N VAL A 15 -10.70 -20.70 -11.56
CA VAL A 15 -9.70 -21.77 -11.40
C VAL A 15 -9.22 -22.15 -12.81
N PRO A 16 -8.15 -21.56 -13.36
CA PRO A 16 -7.68 -21.87 -14.70
C PRO A 16 -7.14 -23.29 -14.83
N ASP A 17 -6.54 -23.84 -13.77
CA ASP A 17 -5.99 -25.18 -13.71
C ASP A 17 -6.54 -25.92 -12.48
N ALA A 18 -7.45 -26.86 -12.71
CA ALA A 18 -8.07 -27.65 -11.64
C ALA A 18 -7.06 -28.57 -10.92
N VAL A 19 -5.94 -28.91 -11.56
CA VAL A 19 -4.92 -29.82 -10.97
C VAL A 19 -4.07 -29.07 -9.95
N ARG A 20 -3.78 -27.79 -10.20
CA ARG A 20 -3.02 -26.93 -9.28
C ARG A 20 -3.86 -26.38 -8.15
N ASP A 21 -5.18 -26.38 -8.32
CA ASP A 21 -6.15 -25.80 -7.38
C ASP A 21 -5.87 -24.31 -7.01
N GLU A 22 -5.17 -23.61 -7.91
CA GLU A 22 -4.93 -22.16 -7.79
C GLU A 22 -6.17 -21.41 -8.27
N PHE A 23 -6.57 -20.40 -7.53
CA PHE A 23 -7.75 -19.61 -7.88
C PHE A 23 -7.57 -18.10 -7.64
N VAL A 24 -8.41 -17.33 -8.29
CA VAL A 24 -8.58 -15.91 -8.04
C VAL A 24 -10.06 -15.59 -7.83
N ASN A 25 -10.38 -14.68 -6.91
CA ASN A 25 -11.75 -14.21 -6.73
C ASN A 25 -12.16 -13.41 -7.98
N LEU A 26 -13.14 -13.92 -8.70
CA LEU A 26 -13.70 -13.34 -9.91
C LEU A 26 -14.86 -12.39 -9.60
N GLY A 27 -15.75 -12.80 -8.67
CA GLY A 27 -16.96 -12.06 -8.36
C GLY A 27 -17.52 -12.34 -6.96
N VAL A 28 -18.47 -11.50 -6.56
CA VAL A 28 -19.31 -11.64 -5.37
C VAL A 28 -20.77 -11.67 -5.81
N VAL A 29 -21.53 -12.59 -5.26
CA VAL A 29 -23.01 -12.64 -5.36
C VAL A 29 -23.57 -12.36 -3.98
N LEU A 30 -24.52 -11.44 -3.85
CA LEU A 30 -25.23 -11.12 -2.59
C LEU A 30 -26.72 -11.31 -2.77
N LEU A 31 -27.34 -12.04 -1.84
CA LEU A 31 -28.77 -12.31 -1.81
C LEU A 31 -29.35 -11.88 -0.45
N GLU A 32 -30.41 -11.11 -0.46
CA GLU A 32 -31.21 -10.81 0.72
C GLU A 32 -32.09 -12.01 1.06
N SER A 33 -32.22 -12.34 2.36
CA SER A 33 -33.11 -13.40 2.81
C SER A 33 -34.58 -13.04 2.54
N ALA A 34 -35.34 -13.97 1.98
CA ALA A 34 -36.76 -13.79 1.72
C ALA A 34 -37.59 -13.49 2.98
N ALA A 35 -37.12 -13.93 4.15
CA ALA A 35 -37.77 -13.65 5.44
C ALA A 35 -37.53 -12.21 5.94
N ALA A 36 -36.53 -11.51 5.39
CA ALA A 36 -36.18 -10.15 5.77
C ALA A 36 -36.67 -9.08 4.78
N ALA A 37 -37.27 -9.49 3.67
CA ALA A 37 -37.80 -8.56 2.67
C ALA A 37 -39.14 -7.96 3.12
N GLU A 38 -39.17 -6.66 3.42
CA GLU A 38 -40.39 -5.91 3.55
C GLU A 38 -41.08 -5.88 2.16
N ALA A 39 -42.40 -6.11 2.09
CA ALA A 39 -43.27 -6.06 0.94
C ALA A 39 -42.59 -5.77 -0.42
N GLY A 40 -41.92 -6.78 -1.00
CA GLY A 40 -41.25 -6.65 -2.29
C GLY A 40 -40.36 -7.84 -2.63
N MET A 41 -39.73 -7.78 -3.80
CA MET A 41 -38.76 -8.79 -4.21
C MET A 41 -37.45 -8.57 -3.46
N PRO A 42 -36.93 -9.60 -2.75
CA PRO A 42 -35.65 -9.46 -2.01
C PRO A 42 -34.50 -9.06 -2.95
N PHE A 43 -33.56 -8.27 -2.45
CA PHE A 43 -32.39 -7.87 -3.23
C PHE A 43 -31.57 -9.09 -3.68
N ALA A 44 -31.09 -9.04 -4.91
CA ALA A 44 -30.11 -9.96 -5.43
C ALA A 44 -29.17 -9.22 -6.38
N GLY A 45 -27.88 -9.36 -6.19
CA GLY A 45 -26.89 -8.67 -7.00
C GLY A 45 -25.62 -9.47 -7.19
N VAL A 46 -24.91 -9.15 -8.26
CA VAL A 46 -23.60 -9.70 -8.58
C VAL A 46 -22.64 -8.59 -8.98
N ARG A 47 -21.41 -8.73 -8.60
CA ARG A 47 -20.34 -7.81 -8.93
C ARG A 47 -19.07 -8.58 -9.23
N PHE A 48 -18.52 -8.42 -10.45
CA PHE A 48 -17.22 -8.99 -10.82
C PHE A 48 -16.10 -7.96 -10.59
N THR A 49 -14.86 -8.45 -10.55
CA THR A 49 -13.68 -7.59 -10.47
C THR A 49 -13.64 -6.59 -11.64
N ARG A 50 -13.08 -5.42 -11.37
CA ARG A 50 -12.75 -4.44 -12.42
C ARG A 50 -11.22 -4.38 -12.66
N ASP A 51 -10.43 -5.01 -11.78
CA ASP A 51 -8.98 -5.14 -11.93
C ASP A 51 -8.61 -6.54 -12.42
N TRP A 52 -8.62 -6.72 -13.73
CA TRP A 52 -8.30 -7.97 -14.40
C TRP A 52 -6.83 -8.39 -14.29
N ARG A 53 -5.95 -7.55 -13.73
CA ARG A 53 -4.51 -7.86 -13.59
C ARG A 53 -4.26 -9.12 -12.76
N ARG A 54 -5.07 -9.36 -11.72
CA ARG A 54 -4.94 -10.58 -10.90
C ARG A 54 -5.33 -11.83 -11.67
N VAL A 55 -6.38 -11.75 -12.47
CA VAL A 55 -6.82 -12.85 -13.35
C VAL A 55 -5.72 -13.15 -14.37
N ARG A 56 -5.24 -12.14 -15.07
CA ARG A 56 -4.17 -12.30 -16.08
C ARG A 56 -2.81 -12.68 -15.50
N CYS A 57 -2.57 -12.42 -14.22
CA CYS A 57 -1.36 -12.90 -13.54
C CYS A 57 -1.40 -14.41 -13.33
N LEU A 58 -2.57 -14.97 -13.08
CA LEU A 58 -2.79 -16.40 -12.90
C LEU A 58 -2.97 -17.13 -14.24
N ASP A 59 -3.67 -16.48 -15.17
CA ASP A 59 -3.95 -16.94 -16.52
C ASP A 59 -3.83 -15.80 -17.53
N PRO A 60 -2.69 -15.70 -18.24
CA PRO A 60 -2.47 -14.63 -19.23
C PRO A 60 -3.47 -14.66 -20.39
N ASP A 61 -4.02 -15.83 -20.73
CA ASP A 61 -4.92 -16.06 -21.84
C ASP A 61 -6.41 -15.98 -21.43
N ALA A 62 -6.70 -15.56 -20.19
CA ALA A 62 -8.06 -15.45 -19.69
C ALA A 62 -8.94 -14.54 -20.53
N ASP A 63 -10.09 -15.06 -20.96
CA ASP A 63 -11.08 -14.33 -21.75
C ASP A 63 -11.92 -13.39 -20.87
N VAL A 64 -11.49 -12.15 -20.77
CA VAL A 64 -12.15 -11.10 -19.98
C VAL A 64 -13.55 -10.79 -20.52
N GLU A 65 -13.73 -10.81 -21.85
CA GLU A 65 -15.03 -10.52 -22.49
C GLU A 65 -16.06 -11.59 -22.11
N MET A 66 -15.65 -12.85 -22.05
CA MET A 66 -16.46 -13.96 -21.54
C MET A 66 -16.89 -13.71 -20.09
N PHE A 67 -15.99 -13.28 -19.20
CA PHE A 67 -16.34 -13.00 -17.81
C PHE A 67 -17.30 -11.82 -17.66
N GLU A 68 -17.14 -10.77 -18.46
CA GLU A 68 -18.07 -9.64 -18.47
C GLU A 68 -19.44 -10.04 -19.01
N ALA A 69 -19.50 -10.91 -20.01
CA ALA A 69 -20.74 -11.48 -20.50
C ALA A 69 -21.44 -12.35 -19.44
N LEU A 70 -20.66 -13.18 -18.72
CA LEU A 70 -21.15 -14.00 -17.64
C LEU A 70 -21.71 -13.14 -16.47
N GLU A 71 -21.04 -12.05 -16.11
CA GLU A 71 -21.56 -11.12 -15.09
C GLU A 71 -22.94 -10.59 -15.49
N ARG A 72 -23.12 -10.19 -16.76
CA ARG A 72 -24.40 -9.71 -17.27
C ARG A 72 -25.48 -10.78 -17.21
N GLU A 73 -25.19 -11.99 -17.68
CA GLU A 73 -26.12 -13.11 -17.66
C GLU A 73 -26.58 -13.46 -16.23
N ILE A 74 -25.63 -13.54 -15.28
CA ILE A 74 -25.95 -13.80 -13.87
C ILE A 74 -26.84 -12.67 -13.32
N ARG A 75 -26.52 -11.43 -13.61
CA ARG A 75 -27.29 -10.26 -13.13
C ARG A 75 -28.72 -10.29 -13.64
N GLU A 76 -28.93 -10.56 -14.91
CA GLU A 76 -30.25 -10.67 -15.52
C GLU A 76 -31.08 -11.77 -14.85
N ARG A 77 -30.52 -12.97 -14.70
CA ARG A 77 -31.23 -14.08 -14.06
C ARG A 77 -31.51 -13.87 -12.58
N LEU A 78 -30.64 -13.19 -11.85
CA LEU A 78 -30.87 -12.84 -10.45
C LEU A 78 -32.05 -11.86 -10.28
N THR A 79 -32.35 -11.05 -11.30
CA THR A 79 -33.45 -10.08 -11.28
C THR A 79 -34.81 -10.63 -11.76
N GLU A 80 -34.84 -11.80 -12.45
CA GLU A 80 -36.05 -12.35 -13.01
C GLU A 80 -37.07 -12.78 -11.95
N ASN A 81 -36.72 -13.75 -11.08
CA ASN A 81 -37.63 -14.21 -10.01
C ASN A 81 -36.87 -15.03 -8.94
N ALA A 82 -37.52 -15.25 -7.77
CA ALA A 82 -36.90 -15.98 -6.64
C ALA A 82 -36.60 -17.46 -6.95
N ALA A 83 -37.48 -18.15 -7.72
CA ALA A 83 -37.25 -19.55 -8.12
C ALA A 83 -36.05 -19.66 -9.09
N GLY A 84 -35.93 -18.72 -10.02
CA GLY A 84 -34.81 -18.63 -10.94
C GLY A 84 -33.44 -18.44 -10.23
N ARG A 85 -33.46 -17.71 -9.11
CA ARG A 85 -32.25 -17.51 -8.27
C ARG A 85 -31.73 -18.80 -7.66
N GLN A 86 -32.63 -19.60 -7.07
CA GLN A 86 -32.23 -20.88 -6.48
C GLN A 86 -31.74 -21.85 -7.56
N TRP A 87 -32.46 -21.95 -8.67
CA TRP A 87 -32.03 -22.75 -9.82
C TRP A 87 -30.67 -22.29 -10.35
N LEU A 88 -30.43 -20.97 -10.46
CA LEU A 88 -29.14 -20.43 -10.91
C LEU A 88 -28.00 -20.83 -9.97
N LEU A 89 -28.18 -20.71 -8.65
CA LEU A 89 -27.18 -21.10 -7.65
C LEU A 89 -26.88 -22.60 -7.69
N GLU A 90 -27.92 -23.44 -7.83
CA GLU A 90 -27.74 -24.89 -7.99
C GLU A 90 -26.97 -25.21 -9.27
N LYS A 91 -27.34 -24.58 -10.38
CA LYS A 91 -26.60 -24.73 -11.64
C LYS A 91 -25.17 -24.23 -11.57
N MET A 92 -24.92 -23.14 -10.89
CA MET A 92 -23.55 -22.63 -10.68
C MET A 92 -22.71 -23.59 -9.83
N ARG A 93 -23.33 -24.28 -8.84
CA ARG A 93 -22.64 -25.30 -8.05
C ARG A 93 -22.32 -26.55 -8.88
N ASP A 94 -23.24 -26.97 -9.74
CA ASP A 94 -23.15 -28.23 -10.48
C ASP A 94 -22.43 -28.12 -11.83
N SER A 95 -22.61 -26.98 -12.54
CA SER A 95 -22.21 -26.85 -13.95
C SER A 95 -20.91 -26.09 -14.18
N PHE A 96 -20.49 -25.26 -13.21
CA PHE A 96 -19.21 -24.56 -13.28
C PHE A 96 -18.04 -25.38 -12.72
N SER A 97 -18.18 -26.68 -12.65
CA SER A 97 -17.27 -27.63 -12.01
C SER A 97 -15.83 -27.67 -12.54
N GLY A 98 -15.50 -26.90 -13.56
CA GLY A 98 -14.15 -26.78 -14.10
C GLY A 98 -13.46 -25.49 -13.66
N SER A 99 -13.74 -24.42 -14.39
CA SER A 99 -12.97 -23.17 -14.29
C SER A 99 -13.61 -22.11 -13.38
N ILE A 100 -14.89 -22.23 -13.02
CA ILE A 100 -15.56 -21.30 -12.11
C ILE A 100 -16.22 -22.07 -10.99
N ARG A 101 -15.93 -21.69 -9.74
CA ARG A 101 -16.47 -22.34 -8.54
C ARG A 101 -17.20 -21.33 -7.65
N LEU A 102 -18.35 -21.74 -7.10
CA LEU A 102 -19.08 -20.97 -6.11
C LEU A 102 -18.68 -21.43 -4.71
N THR A 103 -18.32 -20.49 -3.82
CA THR A 103 -18.01 -20.84 -2.42
C THR A 103 -19.27 -21.17 -1.64
N PRO A 104 -19.16 -21.82 -0.46
CA PRO A 104 -20.26 -21.89 0.49
C PRO A 104 -20.78 -20.50 0.86
N ALA A 105 -22.10 -20.43 1.19
CA ALA A 105 -22.75 -19.21 1.65
C ALA A 105 -22.11 -18.68 2.93
N LYS A 106 -21.98 -17.35 3.00
CA LYS A 106 -21.55 -16.63 4.21
C LYS A 106 -22.64 -15.60 4.55
N ALA A 107 -23.04 -15.53 5.83
CA ALA A 107 -24.04 -14.61 6.30
C ALA A 107 -23.45 -13.21 6.57
N VAL A 108 -24.23 -12.16 6.28
CA VAL A 108 -23.90 -10.77 6.57
C VAL A 108 -25.16 -9.99 6.92
N LEU A 109 -25.04 -8.97 7.78
CA LEU A 109 -26.12 -8.04 8.12
C LEU A 109 -25.84 -6.70 7.42
N ALA A 110 -26.75 -6.27 6.55
CA ALA A 110 -26.63 -5.08 5.74
C ALA A 110 -27.71 -4.04 6.06
N GLU A 111 -27.36 -2.78 6.19
CA GLU A 111 -28.31 -1.67 6.22
C GLU A 111 -28.84 -1.35 4.81
N SER A 112 -27.97 -1.48 3.82
CA SER A 112 -28.28 -1.39 2.40
C SER A 112 -27.59 -2.54 1.66
N PRO A 113 -28.34 -3.54 1.14
CA PRO A 113 -27.74 -4.66 0.41
C PRO A 113 -26.91 -4.23 -0.80
N GLN A 114 -27.31 -3.17 -1.50
CA GLN A 114 -26.52 -2.62 -2.61
C GLN A 114 -25.16 -2.06 -2.16
N ALA A 115 -25.14 -1.29 -1.07
CA ALA A 115 -23.90 -0.76 -0.52
C ALA A 115 -23.00 -1.87 0.04
N GLU A 116 -23.60 -2.90 0.64
CA GLU A 116 -22.87 -4.07 1.13
C GLU A 116 -22.23 -4.88 0.01
N LEU A 117 -22.93 -5.05 -1.13
CA LEU A 117 -22.34 -5.70 -2.30
C LEU A 117 -21.08 -4.98 -2.80
N GLU A 118 -21.08 -3.65 -2.84
CA GLU A 118 -19.90 -2.87 -3.23
C GLU A 118 -18.79 -2.95 -2.17
N SER A 119 -19.14 -2.97 -0.88
CA SER A 119 -18.17 -3.16 0.21
C SER A 119 -17.49 -4.52 0.15
N LEU A 120 -18.26 -5.58 -0.10
CA LEU A 120 -17.74 -6.94 -0.27
C LEU A 120 -16.89 -7.05 -1.55
N ALA A 121 -17.29 -6.40 -2.64
CA ALA A 121 -16.50 -6.35 -3.87
C ALA A 121 -15.15 -5.66 -3.62
N ALA A 122 -15.15 -4.52 -2.94
CA ALA A 122 -13.93 -3.82 -2.56
C ALA A 122 -13.01 -4.68 -1.66
N LEU A 123 -13.60 -5.45 -0.74
CA LEU A 123 -12.85 -6.30 0.20
C LEU A 123 -12.23 -7.54 -0.48
N TYR A 124 -13.00 -8.24 -1.33
CA TYR A 124 -12.61 -9.55 -1.86
C TYR A 124 -12.06 -9.52 -3.28
N LEU A 125 -12.49 -8.57 -4.12
CA LEU A 125 -12.13 -8.54 -5.55
C LEU A 125 -11.05 -7.52 -5.86
N GLU A 126 -11.13 -6.35 -5.22
CA GLU A 126 -10.16 -5.31 -5.46
C GLU A 126 -8.90 -5.56 -4.62
N ARG A 127 -7.76 -5.12 -5.12
CA ARG A 127 -6.61 -5.00 -4.22
C ARG A 127 -7.05 -4.08 -3.10
N PRO A 128 -6.79 -4.46 -1.82
CA PRO A 128 -6.97 -3.47 -0.78
C PRO A 128 -6.30 -2.21 -1.33
N ARG A 129 -7.06 -1.16 -1.55
CA ARG A 129 -6.46 0.15 -1.74
C ARG A 129 -5.57 0.28 -0.52
N ARG A 130 -4.28 0.00 -0.73
CA ARG A 130 -3.30 0.52 0.19
C ARG A 130 -3.71 1.97 0.19
N THR A 131 -4.41 2.38 1.24
CA THR A 131 -4.70 3.79 1.46
C THR A 131 -3.40 4.47 1.10
N ALA A 132 -3.43 5.53 0.34
CA ALA A 132 -2.22 6.24 -0.09
C ALA A 132 -1.26 6.51 1.10
N ARG A 133 -1.73 6.30 2.31
CA ARG A 133 -1.03 6.27 3.60
C ARG A 133 -0.03 5.10 3.79
N SER A 134 -0.18 3.91 3.21
CA SER A 134 0.67 2.78 3.61
C SER A 134 1.59 2.20 2.53
N ALA A 135 1.37 2.49 1.23
CA ALA A 135 2.21 1.92 0.16
C ALA A 135 3.11 2.92 -0.55
N GLY A 136 2.84 4.20 -0.38
CA GLY A 136 3.53 5.26 -1.10
C GLY A 136 4.33 6.21 -0.21
N GLY A 137 4.03 6.26 1.10
CA GLY A 137 4.57 7.31 1.96
C GLY A 137 6.07 7.45 1.79
N ARG A 138 6.85 6.47 2.20
CA ARG A 138 8.31 6.53 2.08
C ARG A 138 8.80 6.58 0.63
N GLN A 139 8.19 5.84 -0.28
CA GLN A 139 8.61 5.84 -1.69
C GLN A 139 8.28 7.16 -2.38
N VAL A 140 7.15 7.79 -2.05
CA VAL A 140 6.78 9.11 -2.55
C VAL A 140 7.75 10.17 -2.03
N VAL A 141 8.03 10.17 -0.73
CA VAL A 141 9.02 11.08 -0.12
C VAL A 141 10.41 10.87 -0.74
N PHE A 142 10.83 9.61 -0.91
CA PHE A 142 12.11 9.30 -1.55
C PHE A 142 12.17 9.74 -3.01
N ALA A 143 11.12 9.52 -3.78
CA ALA A 143 11.04 9.95 -5.17
C ALA A 143 11.13 11.48 -5.30
N ALA A 144 10.38 12.20 -4.47
CA ALA A 144 10.42 13.67 -4.43
C ALA A 144 11.80 14.21 -3.99
N MET A 145 12.38 13.62 -2.95
CA MET A 145 13.74 13.95 -2.49
C MET A 145 14.77 13.74 -3.61
N ARG A 146 14.72 12.59 -4.28
CA ARG A 146 15.61 12.24 -5.39
C ARG A 146 15.45 13.22 -6.55
N GLU A 147 14.21 13.52 -6.96
CA GLU A 147 13.91 14.45 -8.04
C GLU A 147 14.55 15.82 -7.80
N GLN A 148 14.47 16.35 -6.59
CA GLN A 148 15.06 17.65 -6.26
C GLN A 148 16.59 17.63 -6.36
N PHE A 149 17.24 16.57 -5.90
CA PHE A 149 18.69 16.41 -6.08
C PHE A 149 19.09 16.22 -7.55
N GLU A 150 18.25 15.54 -8.36
CA GLU A 150 18.46 15.41 -9.80
C GLU A 150 18.31 16.74 -10.53
N GLN A 151 17.28 17.52 -10.24
CA GLN A 151 17.05 18.84 -10.83
C GLN A 151 18.23 19.80 -10.57
N GLN A 152 18.84 19.74 -9.39
CA GLN A 152 20.02 20.52 -9.06
C GLN A 152 21.36 19.92 -9.55
N GLY A 153 21.31 18.76 -10.24
CA GLY A 153 22.48 18.06 -10.75
C GLY A 153 23.38 17.44 -9.68
N VAL A 154 22.90 17.38 -8.43
CA VAL A 154 23.65 16.87 -7.26
C VAL A 154 23.64 15.36 -7.18
N TRP A 155 22.54 14.72 -7.60
CA TRP A 155 22.29 13.29 -7.41
C TRP A 155 23.41 12.38 -7.92
N ARG A 156 24.05 12.72 -9.02
CA ARG A 156 25.16 11.93 -9.61
C ARG A 156 26.40 11.88 -8.72
N PHE A 157 26.60 12.87 -7.85
CA PHE A 157 27.75 12.96 -6.96
C PHE A 157 27.47 12.40 -5.56
N MET A 158 26.23 11.96 -5.29
CA MET A 158 25.85 11.41 -4.01
C MET A 158 26.18 9.91 -3.93
N ARG A 159 26.63 9.47 -2.78
CA ARG A 159 26.62 8.04 -2.38
C ARG A 159 25.15 7.63 -2.19
N LYS A 160 24.80 6.42 -2.59
CA LYS A 160 23.43 5.91 -2.59
C LYS A 160 23.36 4.58 -1.90
N ASN A 161 22.19 4.29 -1.26
CA ASN A 161 21.93 2.99 -0.65
C ASN A 161 23.03 2.52 0.29
N ILE A 162 23.48 3.40 1.20
CA ILE A 162 24.61 3.22 2.07
C ILE A 162 24.27 2.19 3.15
N ALA A 163 25.00 1.09 3.23
CA ALA A 163 24.80 0.08 4.24
C ALA A 163 25.31 0.58 5.60
N THR A 164 24.44 0.68 6.61
CA THR A 164 24.84 1.08 7.96
C THR A 164 25.78 0.05 8.59
N ALA A 165 25.74 -1.20 8.15
CA ALA A 165 26.66 -2.26 8.57
C ALA A 165 28.15 -1.92 8.38
N GLU A 166 28.47 -0.97 7.48
CA GLU A 166 29.85 -0.47 7.29
C GLU A 166 30.33 0.34 8.51
N TYR A 167 29.41 0.90 9.27
CA TYR A 167 29.69 1.81 10.39
C TYR A 167 29.25 1.26 11.75
N THR A 168 28.29 0.32 11.77
CA THR A 168 27.72 -0.28 12.97
C THR A 168 28.23 -1.71 13.17
N HIS A 169 27.35 -2.70 13.05
CA HIS A 169 27.63 -4.10 13.22
C HIS A 169 27.37 -4.89 11.93
N ARG A 170 28.16 -5.91 11.69
CA ARG A 170 27.94 -6.83 10.58
C ARG A 170 26.53 -7.44 10.68
N GLY A 171 25.75 -7.29 9.61
CA GLY A 171 24.37 -7.77 9.54
C GLY A 171 23.32 -6.73 9.89
N ASP A 172 23.68 -5.48 10.19
CA ASP A 172 22.72 -4.38 10.32
C ASP A 172 21.95 -4.19 8.99
N PRO A 173 20.62 -4.39 8.98
CA PRO A 173 19.81 -4.33 7.74
C PRO A 173 19.51 -2.90 7.29
N LEU A 174 19.77 -1.91 8.13
CA LEU A 174 19.44 -0.51 7.81
C LEU A 174 20.29 -0.02 6.65
N ARG A 175 19.69 0.78 5.78
CA ARG A 175 20.37 1.46 4.70
C ARG A 175 19.92 2.91 4.65
N ILE A 176 20.87 3.81 4.50
CA ILE A 176 20.61 5.23 4.29
C ILE A 176 20.46 5.49 2.79
N ASP A 177 19.45 6.27 2.42
CA ASP A 177 19.08 6.49 1.03
C ASP A 177 20.18 7.15 0.23
N CYS A 178 20.73 8.26 0.73
CA CYS A 178 21.83 8.94 0.07
C CYS A 178 22.63 9.84 1.02
N ALA A 179 23.84 10.18 0.59
CA ALA A 179 24.73 11.10 1.30
C ALA A 179 25.68 11.81 0.34
N TYR A 180 26.18 12.96 0.78
CA TYR A 180 27.31 13.62 0.13
C TYR A 180 28.30 14.15 1.16
N SER A 181 29.55 14.32 0.74
CA SER A 181 30.62 14.89 1.55
C SER A 181 31.10 16.19 0.86
N PRO A 182 30.88 17.36 1.47
CA PRO A 182 31.49 18.58 0.97
C PRO A 182 33.02 18.48 0.95
N PRO A 183 33.72 19.18 0.03
CA PRO A 183 35.17 19.27 0.05
C PRO A 183 35.70 19.73 1.41
N ARG A 184 36.80 19.18 1.86
CA ARG A 184 37.42 19.54 3.15
C ARG A 184 37.77 21.04 3.17
N ASN A 185 37.12 21.78 4.04
CA ASN A 185 37.44 23.16 4.36
C ASN A 185 37.94 23.14 5.81
N GLY A 186 39.21 23.34 6.09
CA GLY A 186 39.83 23.54 7.41
C GLY A 186 39.16 23.03 8.72
N ASN A 187 37.86 22.85 8.75
CA ASN A 187 37.03 22.46 9.90
C ASN A 187 36.73 20.95 9.98
N GLY A 188 37.52 20.08 9.42
CA GLY A 188 37.25 18.63 9.41
C GLY A 188 36.42 18.15 8.23
N SER A 189 36.30 16.82 8.09
CA SER A 189 35.41 16.20 7.10
C SER A 189 33.99 16.12 7.62
N ARG A 190 33.01 16.34 6.75
CA ARG A 190 31.57 16.21 7.09
C ARG A 190 30.89 15.32 6.09
N ILE A 191 29.92 14.53 6.57
CA ILE A 191 29.04 13.74 5.74
C ILE A 191 27.61 14.12 6.05
N LYS A 192 26.88 14.50 5.02
CA LYS A 192 25.44 14.82 5.10
C LYS A 192 24.66 13.67 4.53
N LEU A 193 23.85 13.04 5.38
CA LEU A 193 23.05 11.87 5.12
C LEU A 193 21.59 12.27 4.99
N PHE A 194 20.84 11.63 4.09
CA PHE A 194 19.43 11.88 3.88
C PHE A 194 18.69 10.55 3.88
N GLN A 195 17.58 10.53 4.62
CA GLN A 195 16.70 9.37 4.74
C GLN A 195 15.26 9.79 4.56
N ALA A 196 14.58 9.23 3.56
CA ALA A 196 13.15 9.39 3.41
C ALA A 196 12.42 8.59 4.50
N VAL A 197 11.53 9.23 5.21
CA VAL A 197 10.70 8.65 6.28
C VAL A 197 9.25 9.04 6.06
N SER A 198 8.34 8.09 6.13
CA SER A 198 6.91 8.39 6.14
C SER A 198 6.37 8.25 7.54
N LEU A 199 6.11 9.37 8.19
CA LEU A 199 5.53 9.40 9.54
C LEU A 199 4.03 9.11 9.53
N GLN A 200 3.35 9.38 8.42
CA GLN A 200 1.94 9.02 8.26
C GLN A 200 1.72 7.51 8.09
N ALA A 201 2.66 6.82 7.46
CA ALA A 201 2.54 5.39 7.19
C ALA A 201 3.16 4.53 8.31
N GLU A 202 4.29 4.96 8.85
CA GLU A 202 5.11 4.15 9.76
C GLU A 202 5.87 5.01 10.78
N VAL A 203 5.21 5.35 11.88
CA VAL A 203 5.82 6.11 13.00
C VAL A 203 7.07 5.41 13.57
N ASN A 204 7.10 4.07 13.56
CA ASN A 204 8.22 3.30 14.09
C ASN A 204 9.52 3.45 13.28
N ALA A 205 9.44 3.91 12.02
CA ALA A 205 10.63 4.20 11.22
C ALA A 205 11.49 5.30 11.86
N ALA A 206 10.87 6.30 12.50
CA ALA A 206 11.58 7.33 13.25
C ALA A 206 12.35 6.76 14.45
N LYS A 207 11.72 5.83 15.20
CA LYS A 207 12.38 5.16 16.33
C LYS A 207 13.60 4.36 15.87
N LEU A 208 13.46 3.59 14.78
CA LEU A 208 14.56 2.81 14.24
C LEU A 208 15.73 3.71 13.84
N LEU A 209 15.45 4.82 13.16
CA LEU A 209 16.45 5.76 12.72
C LEU A 209 17.15 6.44 13.91
N ALA A 210 16.37 6.89 14.90
CA ALA A 210 16.87 7.51 16.11
C ALA A 210 17.73 6.55 16.95
N PHE A 211 17.35 5.28 17.03
CA PHE A 211 18.13 4.25 17.72
C PHE A 211 19.45 3.94 17.03
N SER A 212 19.46 3.88 15.70
CA SER A 212 20.62 3.47 14.92
C SER A 212 21.63 4.61 14.69
N PHE A 213 21.16 5.87 14.65
CA PHE A 213 22.01 6.99 14.25
C PHE A 213 23.20 7.27 15.18
N PRO A 214 23.11 7.21 16.52
CA PRO A 214 24.27 7.43 17.40
C PRO A 214 25.42 6.45 17.13
N GLN A 215 25.11 5.18 16.91
CA GLN A 215 26.11 4.16 16.59
C GLN A 215 26.71 4.39 15.20
N MET A 216 25.87 4.72 14.22
CA MET A 216 26.30 5.06 12.87
C MET A 216 27.19 6.31 12.88
N ARG A 217 26.84 7.38 13.63
CA ARG A 217 27.66 8.59 13.78
C ARG A 217 29.03 8.26 14.35
N ALA A 218 29.09 7.46 15.41
CA ALA A 218 30.35 7.01 16.01
C ALA A 218 31.21 6.18 15.03
N GLY A 219 30.54 5.30 14.27
CA GLY A 219 31.21 4.50 13.23
C GLY A 219 31.77 5.33 12.09
N ILE A 220 31.00 6.29 11.56
CA ILE A 220 31.47 7.21 10.51
C ILE A 220 32.66 8.02 10.98
N ARG A 221 32.63 8.52 12.22
CA ARG A 221 33.78 9.24 12.80
C ARG A 221 35.03 8.36 12.89
N ARG A 222 34.88 7.07 13.23
CA ARG A 222 35.97 6.11 13.33
C ARG A 222 36.53 5.70 11.96
N VAL A 223 35.65 5.48 10.97
CA VAL A 223 36.03 4.90 9.67
C VAL A 223 36.44 5.98 8.66
N GLU A 224 35.73 7.11 8.63
CA GLU A 224 35.92 8.15 7.61
C GLU A 224 36.55 9.45 8.18
N ASP A 225 36.82 9.50 9.48
CA ASP A 225 37.27 10.70 10.16
C ASP A 225 36.38 11.91 9.84
N ALA A 226 35.08 11.70 9.88
CA ALA A 226 34.10 12.68 9.47
C ALA A 226 32.96 12.83 10.49
N GLU A 227 32.44 14.05 10.60
CA GLU A 227 31.23 14.35 11.36
C GLU A 227 29.98 14.04 10.52
N ALA A 228 29.07 13.22 11.05
CA ALA A 228 27.85 12.82 10.36
C ALA A 228 26.68 13.69 10.78
N HIS A 229 25.96 14.24 9.79
CA HIS A 229 24.70 14.94 9.97
C HIS A 229 23.62 14.20 9.19
N LEU A 230 22.56 13.77 9.86
CA LEU A 230 21.42 13.08 9.25
C LEU A 230 20.21 14.00 9.16
N THR A 231 19.61 14.03 7.99
CA THR A 231 18.33 14.69 7.76
C THR A 231 17.28 13.64 7.40
N ALA A 232 16.24 13.51 8.21
CA ALA A 232 15.04 12.78 7.90
C ALA A 232 14.12 13.65 7.04
N VAL A 233 13.83 13.22 5.82
CA VAL A 233 12.89 13.89 4.91
C VAL A 233 11.53 13.27 5.07
N VAL A 234 10.51 14.09 5.39
CA VAL A 234 9.15 13.64 5.72
C VAL A 234 8.12 14.32 4.82
N GLU A 235 6.87 13.86 4.90
CA GLU A 235 5.74 14.46 4.19
C GLU A 235 5.50 15.93 4.63
N ASP A 236 4.88 16.72 3.75
CA ASP A 236 4.55 18.13 4.04
C ASP A 236 3.35 18.26 4.98
N ASP A 237 2.33 17.42 4.81
CA ASP A 237 1.03 17.49 5.50
C ASP A 237 1.01 16.61 6.77
N LEU A 238 1.93 16.85 7.70
CA LEU A 238 1.95 16.15 8.97
C LEU A 238 0.99 16.80 9.98
N ASP A 239 0.03 16.03 10.48
CA ASP A 239 -0.79 16.46 11.60
C ASP A 239 0.03 16.38 12.92
N ARG A 240 0.61 17.50 13.32
CA ARG A 240 1.40 17.60 14.56
C ARG A 240 0.58 17.42 15.84
N ARG A 241 -0.76 17.35 15.74
CA ARG A 241 -1.64 17.06 16.87
C ARG A 241 -1.82 15.56 17.08
N ASP A 242 -1.43 14.75 16.10
CA ASP A 242 -1.35 13.30 16.26
C ASP A 242 -0.21 12.96 17.21
N ASP A 243 -0.53 12.29 18.33
CA ASP A 243 0.44 11.95 19.38
C ASP A 243 1.59 11.08 18.86
N GLY A 244 1.33 10.22 17.88
CA GLY A 244 2.34 9.36 17.26
C GLY A 244 3.32 10.15 16.40
N ILE A 245 2.82 11.12 15.62
CA ILE A 245 3.65 12.01 14.80
C ILE A 245 4.46 12.94 15.67
N ALA A 246 3.84 13.55 16.68
CA ALA A 246 4.52 14.42 17.64
C ALA A 246 5.65 13.68 18.37
N PHE A 247 5.38 12.45 18.83
CA PHE A 247 6.37 11.57 19.44
C PHE A 247 7.54 11.25 18.48
N ALA A 248 7.24 10.92 17.22
CA ALA A 248 8.27 10.60 16.23
C ALA A 248 9.20 11.78 15.96
N LEU A 249 8.64 12.98 15.81
CA LEU A 249 9.40 14.21 15.59
C LEU A 249 10.32 14.52 16.79
N ALA A 250 9.79 14.45 18.02
CA ALA A 250 10.57 14.64 19.24
C ALA A 250 11.71 13.61 19.36
N THR A 251 11.43 12.33 19.04
CA THR A 251 12.43 11.26 19.08
C THR A 251 13.58 11.50 18.09
N LEU A 252 13.31 12.03 16.89
CA LEU A 252 14.34 12.40 15.92
C LEU A 252 15.18 13.59 16.42
N GLU A 253 14.53 14.62 16.94
CA GLU A 253 15.18 15.82 17.46
C GLU A 253 16.11 15.51 18.66
N GLU A 254 15.68 14.65 19.59
CA GLU A 254 16.49 14.21 20.73
C GLU A 254 17.81 13.56 20.31
N GLN A 255 17.86 12.92 19.15
CA GLN A 255 19.05 12.30 18.60
C GLN A 255 19.82 13.24 17.62
N GLU A 256 19.52 14.52 17.62
CA GLU A 256 20.11 15.54 16.72
C GLU A 256 19.94 15.20 15.23
N ILE A 257 18.85 14.50 14.89
CA ILE A 257 18.46 14.23 13.50
C ILE A 257 17.61 15.40 13.02
N SER A 258 18.10 16.12 12.01
CA SER A 258 17.34 17.21 11.41
C SER A 258 16.12 16.67 10.69
N VAL A 259 14.98 17.34 10.82
CA VAL A 259 13.76 16.98 10.09
C VAL A 259 13.50 18.04 9.02
N ALA A 260 13.27 17.61 7.79
CA ALA A 260 12.88 18.47 6.68
C ALA A 260 11.68 17.89 5.94
N THR A 261 10.79 18.75 5.47
CA THR A 261 9.67 18.33 4.64
C THR A 261 10.06 18.26 3.16
N VAL A 262 9.24 17.58 2.34
CA VAL A 262 9.44 17.55 0.89
C VAL A 262 9.46 18.94 0.29
N ALA A 263 8.62 19.86 0.78
CA ALA A 263 8.59 21.26 0.33
C ALA A 263 9.91 22.02 0.60
N GLN A 264 10.70 21.59 1.58
CA GLN A 264 12.00 22.19 1.90
C GLN A 264 13.16 21.61 1.07
N MET A 265 12.91 20.53 0.32
CA MET A 265 13.95 19.85 -0.46
C MET A 265 14.64 20.72 -1.54
N PRO A 266 13.94 21.62 -2.26
CA PRO A 266 14.59 22.50 -3.22
C PRO A 266 15.75 23.32 -2.59
N LEU A 267 15.51 23.88 -1.40
CA LEU A 267 16.51 24.65 -0.66
C LEU A 267 17.70 23.78 -0.20
N LEU A 268 17.41 22.55 0.25
CA LEU A 268 18.45 21.60 0.67
C LEU A 268 19.30 21.12 -0.51
N ALA A 269 18.67 20.89 -1.67
CA ALA A 269 19.35 20.48 -2.89
C ALA A 269 20.23 21.61 -3.47
N GLU A 270 19.76 22.85 -3.44
CA GLU A 270 20.54 24.03 -3.81
C GLU A 270 21.76 24.20 -2.88
N ARG A 271 21.56 24.09 -1.56
CA ARG A 271 22.66 24.10 -0.59
C ARG A 271 23.68 23.01 -0.86
N ALA A 272 23.25 21.79 -1.16
CA ALA A 272 24.13 20.68 -1.51
C ALA A 272 24.95 20.99 -2.77
N ARG A 273 24.33 21.63 -3.78
CA ARG A 273 25.03 22.07 -4.99
C ARG A 273 26.13 23.06 -4.70
N VAL A 274 25.82 24.08 -3.89
CA VAL A 274 26.81 25.11 -3.50
C VAL A 274 27.95 24.50 -2.69
N GLU A 275 27.65 23.62 -1.74
CA GLU A 275 28.65 22.95 -0.90
C GLU A 275 29.56 22.00 -1.69
N LEU A 276 29.03 21.37 -2.73
CA LEU A 276 29.80 20.51 -3.65
C LEU A 276 30.54 21.31 -4.74
N ARG A 277 30.32 22.64 -4.81
CA ARG A 277 30.93 23.56 -5.81
C ARG A 277 30.58 23.18 -7.26
N LEU A 278 29.31 22.80 -7.50
CA LEU A 278 28.79 22.39 -8.81
C LEU A 278 28.16 23.59 -9.55
#